data_f689c603f140e6a5653e69f5aa5dc643
#
_entry.id   f689c603f140e6a5653e69f5aa5dc643
#
_cell.length_a   1.000
_cell.length_b   1.000
_cell.length_c   1.000
_cell.angle_alpha   90.00
_cell.angle_beta   90.00
_cell.angle_gamma   90.00
#
_symmetry.space_group_name_H-M   'P 1'
#
loop_
_entity.id
_entity.type
_entity.pdbx_description
1 polymer ?
#
loop_
_entity_poly.entity_id
_entity_poly.type
_entity_poly.pdbx_seq_one_letter_code
_entity_poly.pdbx_strand_id
1 'polypeptide(L)'
;MQLFRTKSVEQTIAETGEEGRKLKRNLTWWDLSIMGVAVAVGAGIFSVGAQAAAFHAGPAVIISFLIAGIVCGAAVMCYAEFASMIPVAGSAYTFTYTTVGEIMAWIIGWDLILEMLMAGSVISKYWGVYLNDFMRLMGWNANTNLTFGSFHIDIAPIIIVAFFTTLLVFGTKIGARVDGAMTVLKIAIVFFVVIVGFFYVKASNFTPFIPPSQPASTVEGSSAVTGVMTQPLWQFATGMTPSVYGVPGILSGAALVFFAFIGFDVVATASEETKNPHKNVPLGIGVGMLLIIVMYMLVAVVTTGMVSYADLAKQDSPSLATAFELVGADWAAKIISFGIVLGLATVVMVLLLGLTRIVFAMSRDGLLPRGLSKTGKHGTPAALQIVVGAVVALVAAFFDIGVLSDMVNIGTLSAFTLVAISIPIMRKKRPDLPRAFKMPGSPWIPILIAVANFWLMLNLSVLTWIRFVVWLVVGFAIYFSYGYWHARLGKGDLTETLSAETDKAVNG
;
A
#
# COMPACT_ATOMS: atom_id res chain seq x y z
N MET A 1 13.30 -27.03 17.08
CA MET A 1 12.85 -26.22 15.92
C MET A 1 13.74 -24.98 15.78
N GLN A 2 14.45 -24.82 14.67
CA GLN A 2 15.25 -23.61 14.41
C GLN A 2 14.39 -22.62 13.61
N LEU A 3 13.51 -21.89 14.30
CA LEU A 3 12.57 -20.93 13.70
C LEU A 3 13.24 -19.62 13.21
N PHE A 4 14.44 -19.33 13.70
CA PHE A 4 15.20 -18.12 13.39
C PHE A 4 16.42 -18.39 12.51
N ARG A 5 16.29 -19.33 11.55
CA ARG A 5 17.30 -19.54 10.50
C ARG A 5 17.45 -18.27 9.67
N THR A 6 18.68 -17.83 9.43
CA THR A 6 18.95 -16.63 8.62
C THR A 6 19.71 -17.03 7.35
N LYS A 7 19.32 -16.42 6.23
CA LYS A 7 20.05 -16.50 4.96
C LYS A 7 21.26 -15.57 5.04
N SER A 8 22.44 -15.96 4.53
CA SER A 8 23.58 -15.03 4.58
C SER A 8 23.39 -13.86 3.61
N VAL A 9 23.93 -12.68 3.97
CA VAL A 9 23.87 -11.49 3.12
C VAL A 9 24.67 -11.72 1.84
N GLU A 10 25.80 -12.42 1.96
CA GLU A 10 26.70 -12.79 0.86
C GLU A 10 25.97 -13.70 -0.14
N GLN A 11 25.23 -14.70 0.34
CA GLN A 11 24.39 -15.57 -0.50
C GLN A 11 23.31 -14.78 -1.24
N THR A 12 22.67 -13.83 -0.55
CA THR A 12 21.60 -13.04 -1.12
C THR A 12 22.15 -12.08 -2.19
N ILE A 13 23.34 -11.49 -1.99
CA ILE A 13 24.02 -10.65 -2.96
C ILE A 13 24.56 -11.46 -4.14
N ALA A 14 25.09 -12.66 -3.90
CA ALA A 14 25.59 -13.55 -4.95
C ALA A 14 24.47 -13.94 -5.94
N GLU A 15 23.26 -14.24 -5.45
CA GLU A 15 22.10 -14.55 -6.29
C GLU A 15 21.69 -13.38 -7.21
N THR A 16 22.01 -12.13 -6.85
CA THR A 16 21.77 -10.93 -7.71
C THR A 16 22.93 -10.66 -8.65
N GLY A 17 24.08 -11.25 -8.39
CA GLY A 17 25.32 -11.07 -9.16
C GLY A 17 25.46 -11.95 -10.40
N GLU A 18 24.58 -12.93 -10.60
CA GLU A 18 24.62 -13.85 -11.75
C GLU A 18 24.57 -13.11 -13.10
N GLU A 19 25.45 -13.48 -14.02
CA GLU A 19 25.46 -12.93 -15.37
C GLU A 19 24.10 -13.13 -16.06
N GLY A 20 23.54 -12.05 -16.58
CA GLY A 20 22.19 -12.03 -17.18
C GLY A 20 21.06 -11.62 -16.25
N ARG A 21 21.30 -11.45 -14.94
CA ARG A 21 20.29 -11.01 -13.93
C ARG A 21 20.61 -9.67 -13.28
N LYS A 22 21.73 -9.03 -13.63
CA LYS A 22 22.12 -7.70 -13.11
C LYS A 22 21.20 -6.61 -13.64
N LEU A 23 20.53 -5.90 -12.75
CA LEU A 23 19.78 -4.70 -13.08
C LEU A 23 20.73 -3.52 -13.35
N LYS A 24 20.41 -2.69 -14.36
CA LYS A 24 21.21 -1.50 -14.70
C LYS A 24 20.94 -0.41 -13.67
N ARG A 25 21.99 0.09 -13.01
CA ARG A 25 21.91 1.22 -12.06
C ARG A 25 21.79 2.54 -12.79
N ASN A 26 20.56 2.96 -13.08
CA ASN A 26 20.27 4.18 -13.83
C ASN A 26 19.51 5.23 -13.02
N LEU A 27 18.81 4.85 -11.94
CA LEU A 27 17.91 5.71 -11.18
C LEU A 27 18.69 6.69 -10.28
N THR A 28 18.24 7.93 -10.29
CA THR A 28 18.69 9.00 -9.39
C THR A 28 17.70 9.17 -8.23
N TRP A 29 18.05 10.01 -7.22
CA TRP A 29 17.11 10.34 -6.14
C TRP A 29 15.82 11.00 -6.65
N TRP A 30 15.90 11.76 -7.76
CA TRP A 30 14.74 12.40 -8.36
C TRP A 30 13.80 11.39 -9.03
N ASP A 31 14.36 10.41 -9.74
CA ASP A 31 13.58 9.31 -10.33
C ASP A 31 12.86 8.51 -9.24
N LEU A 32 13.53 8.25 -8.11
CA LEU A 32 12.93 7.59 -6.95
C LEU A 32 11.80 8.43 -6.33
N SER A 33 11.99 9.75 -6.19
CA SER A 33 10.96 10.64 -5.66
C SER A 33 9.72 10.64 -6.56
N ILE A 34 9.90 10.76 -7.88
CA ILE A 34 8.79 10.71 -8.84
C ILE A 34 8.10 9.35 -8.80
N MET A 35 8.86 8.26 -8.75
CA MET A 35 8.31 6.91 -8.66
C MET A 35 7.46 6.74 -7.39
N GLY A 36 7.92 7.26 -6.24
CA GLY A 36 7.15 7.26 -5.00
C GLY A 36 5.84 8.03 -5.13
N VAL A 37 5.88 9.24 -5.69
CA VAL A 37 4.68 10.04 -5.98
C VAL A 37 3.75 9.28 -6.92
N ALA A 38 4.29 8.65 -7.96
CA ALA A 38 3.54 7.89 -8.95
C ALA A 38 2.73 6.75 -8.35
N VAL A 39 3.32 6.03 -7.40
CA VAL A 39 2.66 4.89 -6.75
C VAL A 39 1.65 5.36 -5.70
N ALA A 40 2.00 6.37 -4.89
CA ALA A 40 1.13 6.86 -3.82
C ALA A 40 -0.08 7.64 -4.35
N VAL A 41 0.06 8.42 -5.44
CA VAL A 41 -1.08 9.15 -6.03
C VAL A 41 -2.05 8.17 -6.71
N GLY A 42 -3.03 7.75 -5.93
CA GLY A 42 -4.06 6.76 -6.28
C GLY A 42 -5.40 7.06 -5.60
N ALA A 43 -6.21 6.03 -5.38
CA ALA A 43 -7.55 6.18 -4.78
C ALA A 43 -7.54 6.85 -3.40
N GLY A 44 -6.44 6.75 -2.66
CA GLY A 44 -6.31 7.34 -1.34
C GLY A 44 -6.59 8.83 -1.32
N ILE A 45 -5.96 9.61 -2.21
CA ILE A 45 -6.18 11.05 -2.27
C ILE A 45 -7.48 11.40 -3.01
N PHE A 46 -7.87 10.62 -4.01
CA PHE A 46 -9.03 10.93 -4.84
C PHE A 46 -10.38 10.60 -4.19
N SER A 47 -10.42 9.61 -3.29
CA SER A 47 -11.66 9.15 -2.64
C SER A 47 -11.56 9.13 -1.13
N VAL A 48 -10.54 8.46 -0.57
CA VAL A 48 -10.45 8.22 0.88
C VAL A 48 -10.32 9.52 1.67
N GLY A 49 -9.66 10.53 1.13
CA GLY A 49 -9.56 11.86 1.75
C GLY A 49 -10.92 12.54 1.94
N ALA A 50 -11.80 12.49 0.94
CA ALA A 50 -13.16 13.03 1.01
C ALA A 50 -14.02 12.24 2.01
N GLN A 51 -13.90 10.90 2.04
CA GLN A 51 -14.58 10.05 3.02
C GLN A 51 -14.12 10.32 4.45
N ALA A 52 -12.81 10.48 4.66
CA ALA A 52 -12.26 10.83 5.97
C ALA A 52 -12.74 12.21 6.46
N ALA A 53 -12.87 13.18 5.55
CA ALA A 53 -13.46 14.47 5.86
C ALA A 53 -14.94 14.35 6.22
N ALA A 54 -15.71 13.60 5.44
CA ALA A 54 -17.16 13.43 5.62
C ALA A 54 -17.50 12.72 6.95
N PHE A 55 -16.86 11.57 7.23
CA PHE A 55 -17.30 10.64 8.26
C PHE A 55 -16.40 10.56 9.49
N HIS A 56 -15.21 11.19 9.48
CA HIS A 56 -14.25 11.07 10.57
C HIS A 56 -13.80 12.41 11.15
N ALA A 57 -13.10 13.24 10.38
CA ALA A 57 -12.35 14.38 10.92
C ALA A 57 -12.94 15.77 10.57
N GLY A 58 -13.87 15.85 9.62
CA GLY A 58 -14.29 17.14 9.09
C GLY A 58 -13.15 17.89 8.41
N PRO A 59 -13.09 19.23 8.50
CA PRO A 59 -11.97 20.01 7.97
C PRO A 59 -10.61 19.64 8.57
N ALA A 60 -10.59 19.09 9.79
CA ALA A 60 -9.38 18.65 10.47
C ALA A 60 -8.75 17.40 9.83
N VAL A 61 -9.31 16.83 8.75
CA VAL A 61 -8.69 15.78 7.94
C VAL A 61 -7.29 16.19 7.44
N ILE A 62 -7.03 17.48 7.32
CA ILE A 62 -5.69 18.03 7.02
C ILE A 62 -4.68 17.58 8.07
N ILE A 63 -5.06 17.62 9.36
CA ILE A 63 -4.22 17.11 10.45
C ILE A 63 -4.08 15.58 10.36
N SER A 64 -5.14 14.87 9.98
CA SER A 64 -5.11 13.42 9.77
C SER A 64 -4.08 13.02 8.70
N PHE A 65 -4.04 13.73 7.57
CA PHE A 65 -3.02 13.54 6.52
C PHE A 65 -1.61 13.86 7.02
N LEU A 66 -1.44 14.91 7.82
CA LEU A 66 -0.14 15.26 8.39
C LEU A 66 0.36 14.16 9.33
N ILE A 67 -0.49 13.67 10.24
CA ILE A 67 -0.14 12.58 11.17
C ILE A 67 0.21 11.31 10.39
N ALA A 68 -0.66 10.87 9.47
CA ALA A 68 -0.42 9.68 8.67
C ALA A 68 0.86 9.81 7.83
N GLY A 69 1.10 10.97 7.22
CA GLY A 69 2.28 11.25 6.42
C GLY A 69 3.57 11.23 7.23
N ILE A 70 3.58 11.81 8.43
CA ILE A 70 4.75 11.78 9.34
C ILE A 70 5.04 10.33 9.78
N VAL A 71 4.01 9.58 10.20
CA VAL A 71 4.18 8.20 10.66
C VAL A 71 4.66 7.31 9.51
N CYS A 72 4.04 7.41 8.33
CA CYS A 72 4.45 6.67 7.14
C CYS A 72 5.89 7.05 6.71
N GLY A 73 6.20 8.34 6.61
CA GLY A 73 7.53 8.82 6.23
C GLY A 73 8.62 8.32 7.16
N ALA A 74 8.37 8.34 8.47
CA ALA A 74 9.29 7.82 9.45
C ALA A 74 9.48 6.29 9.33
N ALA A 75 8.39 5.54 9.06
CA ALA A 75 8.47 4.10 8.83
C ALA A 75 9.26 3.76 7.56
N VAL A 76 9.03 4.49 6.47
CA VAL A 76 9.74 4.26 5.19
C VAL A 76 11.23 4.62 5.31
N MET A 77 11.62 5.52 6.20
CA MET A 77 13.05 5.77 6.52
C MET A 77 13.70 4.55 7.20
N CYS A 78 12.94 3.74 7.97
CA CYS A 78 13.45 2.45 8.46
C CYS A 78 13.70 1.47 7.30
N TYR A 79 12.81 1.42 6.31
CA TYR A 79 13.05 0.66 5.07
C TYR A 79 14.29 1.14 4.30
N ALA A 80 14.53 2.46 4.27
CA ALA A 80 15.71 3.02 3.63
C ALA A 80 17.03 2.55 4.28
N GLU A 81 17.06 2.35 5.60
CA GLU A 81 18.22 1.75 6.27
C GLU A 81 18.46 0.33 5.79
N PHE A 82 17.41 -0.52 5.74
CA PHE A 82 17.51 -1.89 5.22
C PHE A 82 17.96 -1.92 3.76
N ALA A 83 17.33 -1.12 2.91
CA ALA A 83 17.66 -1.04 1.48
C ALA A 83 19.09 -0.54 1.23
N SER A 84 19.62 0.31 2.12
CA SER A 84 21.00 0.79 2.03
C SER A 84 22.04 -0.28 2.37
N MET A 85 21.68 -1.30 3.16
CA MET A 85 22.58 -2.39 3.55
C MET A 85 22.56 -3.55 2.58
N ILE A 86 21.38 -3.91 2.10
CA ILE A 86 21.14 -5.09 1.28
C ILE A 86 20.39 -4.61 0.03
N PRO A 87 21.10 -4.08 -0.99
CA PRO A 87 20.46 -3.56 -2.20
C PRO A 87 20.04 -4.71 -3.11
N VAL A 88 19.01 -5.45 -2.70
CA VAL A 88 18.44 -6.61 -3.39
C VAL A 88 16.96 -6.38 -3.63
N ALA A 89 16.46 -6.75 -4.79
CA ALA A 89 15.05 -6.76 -5.09
C ALA A 89 14.36 -7.82 -4.23
N GLY A 90 13.38 -7.44 -3.41
CA GLY A 90 12.65 -8.42 -2.60
C GLY A 90 11.94 -7.82 -1.39
N SER A 91 12.00 -6.47 -1.22
CA SER A 91 11.28 -5.77 -0.15
C SER A 91 11.67 -6.23 1.27
N ALA A 92 10.91 -5.83 2.26
CA ALA A 92 11.08 -6.15 3.68
C ALA A 92 11.17 -7.66 3.96
N TYR A 93 10.53 -8.51 3.15
CA TYR A 93 10.64 -9.97 3.25
C TYR A 93 12.09 -10.44 3.18
N THR A 94 12.82 -10.08 2.11
CA THR A 94 14.20 -10.52 1.91
C THR A 94 15.14 -9.94 2.97
N PHE A 95 14.95 -8.68 3.35
CA PHE A 95 15.77 -8.04 4.39
C PHE A 95 15.60 -8.74 5.74
N THR A 96 14.37 -9.11 6.08
CA THR A 96 14.07 -9.79 7.35
C THR A 96 14.58 -11.24 7.34
N TYR A 97 14.53 -11.92 6.20
CA TYR A 97 15.05 -13.27 6.08
C TYR A 97 16.56 -13.33 6.32
N THR A 98 17.28 -12.32 5.88
CA THR A 98 18.75 -12.24 6.09
C THR A 98 19.16 -11.74 7.47
N THR A 99 18.27 -11.01 8.18
CA THR A 99 18.69 -10.32 9.42
C THR A 99 18.02 -10.83 10.68
N VAL A 100 16.74 -11.12 10.66
CA VAL A 100 15.97 -11.52 11.85
C VAL A 100 15.70 -13.01 11.87
N GLY A 101 15.37 -13.58 10.71
CA GLY A 101 15.20 -15.02 10.53
C GLY A 101 13.90 -15.39 9.81
N GLU A 102 13.78 -16.67 9.50
CA GLU A 102 12.77 -17.25 8.60
C GLU A 102 11.33 -16.97 9.04
N ILE A 103 11.00 -17.17 10.32
CA ILE A 103 9.63 -16.97 10.80
C ILE A 103 9.19 -15.51 10.70
N MET A 104 10.08 -14.55 10.99
CA MET A 104 9.77 -13.12 10.85
C MET A 104 9.65 -12.71 9.39
N ALA A 105 10.51 -13.28 8.54
CA ALA A 105 10.39 -13.10 7.09
C ALA A 105 9.06 -13.65 6.57
N TRP A 106 8.63 -14.83 7.06
CA TRP A 106 7.33 -15.39 6.72
C TRP A 106 6.18 -14.44 7.08
N ILE A 107 6.17 -13.92 8.31
CA ILE A 107 5.12 -13.01 8.78
C ILE A 107 5.08 -11.77 7.88
N ILE A 108 6.21 -11.12 7.65
CA ILE A 108 6.29 -9.93 6.79
C ILE A 108 5.88 -10.25 5.35
N GLY A 109 6.36 -11.37 4.80
CA GLY A 109 5.98 -11.80 3.44
C GLY A 109 4.47 -12.06 3.33
N TRP A 110 3.87 -12.68 4.36
CA TRP A 110 2.44 -12.95 4.45
C TRP A 110 1.61 -11.67 4.58
N ASP A 111 2.10 -10.69 5.34
CA ASP A 111 1.49 -9.36 5.46
C ASP A 111 1.60 -8.58 4.16
N LEU A 112 2.73 -8.64 3.45
CA LEU A 112 2.89 -8.02 2.14
C LEU A 112 1.97 -8.66 1.07
N ILE A 113 1.71 -9.98 1.16
CA ILE A 113 0.70 -10.63 0.30
C ILE A 113 -0.67 -10.04 0.60
N LEU A 114 -1.05 -9.91 1.88
CA LEU A 114 -2.31 -9.29 2.28
C LEU A 114 -2.42 -7.87 1.73
N GLU A 115 -1.42 -7.05 1.97
CA GLU A 115 -1.36 -5.66 1.53
C GLU A 115 -1.59 -5.53 0.03
N MET A 116 -0.77 -6.21 -0.78
CA MET A 116 -0.84 -6.09 -2.24
C MET A 116 -2.12 -6.69 -2.82
N LEU A 117 -2.61 -7.80 -2.25
CA LEU A 117 -3.87 -8.43 -2.63
C LEU A 117 -5.06 -7.50 -2.38
N MET A 118 -5.16 -6.98 -1.16
CA MET A 118 -6.27 -6.10 -0.79
C MET A 118 -6.16 -4.73 -1.49
N ALA A 119 -4.94 -4.17 -1.63
CA ALA A 119 -4.72 -2.94 -2.37
C ALA A 119 -5.12 -3.08 -3.85
N GLY A 120 -4.70 -4.15 -4.52
CA GLY A 120 -5.10 -4.42 -5.90
C GLY A 120 -6.62 -4.54 -6.04
N SER A 121 -7.27 -5.19 -5.07
CA SER A 121 -8.73 -5.36 -5.05
C SER A 121 -9.45 -4.03 -4.82
N VAL A 122 -9.05 -3.23 -3.82
CA VAL A 122 -9.73 -1.96 -3.51
C VAL A 122 -9.51 -0.90 -4.59
N ILE A 123 -8.30 -0.82 -5.17
CA ILE A 123 -8.02 0.13 -6.26
C ILE A 123 -8.83 -0.23 -7.51
N SER A 124 -9.00 -1.52 -7.81
CA SER A 124 -9.83 -1.94 -8.94
C SER A 124 -11.32 -1.61 -8.72
N LYS A 125 -11.82 -1.64 -7.47
CA LYS A 125 -13.17 -1.18 -7.13
C LYS A 125 -13.31 0.34 -7.27
N TYR A 126 -12.35 1.13 -6.77
CA TYR A 126 -12.37 2.58 -6.98
C TYR A 126 -12.31 2.93 -8.46
N TRP A 127 -11.55 2.16 -9.26
CA TRP A 127 -11.57 2.32 -10.71
C TRP A 127 -12.99 2.17 -11.28
N GLY A 128 -13.74 1.18 -10.81
CA GLY A 128 -15.14 0.96 -11.20
C GLY A 128 -16.06 2.12 -10.78
N VAL A 129 -15.90 2.63 -9.56
CA VAL A 129 -16.67 3.79 -9.07
C VAL A 129 -16.45 5.01 -9.98
N TYR A 130 -15.19 5.37 -10.25
CA TYR A 130 -14.88 6.52 -11.12
C TYR A 130 -15.28 6.28 -12.59
N LEU A 131 -15.25 5.05 -13.07
CA LEU A 131 -15.77 4.71 -14.39
C LEU A 131 -17.28 4.96 -14.46
N ASN A 132 -18.03 4.51 -13.45
CA ASN A 132 -19.48 4.74 -13.36
C ASN A 132 -19.81 6.23 -13.24
N ASP A 133 -19.06 6.98 -12.42
CA ASP A 133 -19.22 8.44 -12.30
C ASP A 133 -18.96 9.15 -13.63
N PHE A 134 -17.88 8.77 -14.32
CA PHE A 134 -17.58 9.33 -15.64
C PHE A 134 -18.69 9.03 -16.66
N MET A 135 -19.15 7.78 -16.72
CA MET A 135 -20.25 7.38 -17.63
C MET A 135 -21.54 8.16 -17.32
N ARG A 136 -21.89 8.29 -16.02
CA ARG A 136 -23.05 9.07 -15.56
C ARG A 136 -22.95 10.53 -15.99
N LEU A 137 -21.80 11.17 -15.79
CA LEU A 137 -21.53 12.55 -16.17
C LEU A 137 -21.56 12.79 -17.68
N MET A 138 -21.28 11.74 -18.48
CA MET A 138 -21.42 11.77 -19.94
C MET A 138 -22.84 11.46 -20.43
N GLY A 139 -23.78 11.19 -19.51
CA GLY A 139 -25.16 10.84 -19.85
C GLY A 139 -25.37 9.37 -20.26
N TRP A 140 -24.38 8.49 -19.98
CA TRP A 140 -24.48 7.07 -20.26
C TRP A 140 -24.99 6.34 -19.01
N ASN A 141 -26.21 5.79 -19.11
CA ASN A 141 -26.82 5.01 -18.02
C ASN A 141 -26.28 3.56 -17.99
N ALA A 142 -24.96 3.40 -17.89
CA ALA A 142 -24.35 2.10 -17.70
C ALA A 142 -24.05 1.89 -16.21
N ASN A 143 -24.52 0.78 -15.67
CA ASN A 143 -24.21 0.37 -14.30
C ASN A 143 -23.41 -0.93 -14.35
N THR A 144 -22.22 -0.92 -13.77
CA THR A 144 -21.33 -2.09 -13.71
C THR A 144 -21.66 -3.02 -12.55
N ASN A 145 -22.59 -2.61 -11.67
CA ASN A 145 -23.03 -3.40 -10.53
C ASN A 145 -24.22 -4.29 -10.95
N LEU A 146 -24.01 -5.60 -10.95
CA LEU A 146 -25.08 -6.58 -11.15
C LEU A 146 -25.62 -7.04 -9.80
N THR A 147 -26.94 -6.98 -9.67
CA THR A 147 -27.65 -7.50 -8.49
C THR A 147 -28.40 -8.77 -8.87
N PHE A 148 -28.01 -9.89 -8.27
CA PHE A 148 -28.71 -11.17 -8.37
C PHE A 148 -29.29 -11.55 -7.01
N GLY A 149 -30.54 -11.17 -6.73
CA GLY A 149 -31.13 -11.37 -5.42
C GLY A 149 -30.39 -10.62 -4.32
N SER A 150 -29.83 -11.35 -3.36
CA SER A 150 -29.02 -10.80 -2.26
C SER A 150 -27.53 -10.62 -2.60
N PHE A 151 -27.10 -11.02 -3.78
CA PHE A 151 -25.70 -10.94 -4.20
C PHE A 151 -25.46 -9.70 -5.08
N HIS A 152 -24.49 -8.89 -4.68
CA HIS A 152 -24.02 -7.76 -5.47
C HIS A 152 -22.65 -8.14 -6.07
N ILE A 153 -22.56 -8.16 -7.38
CA ILE A 153 -21.30 -8.44 -8.11
C ILE A 153 -20.89 -7.19 -8.86
N ASP A 154 -19.71 -6.71 -8.56
CA ASP A 154 -19.12 -5.59 -9.25
C ASP A 154 -18.25 -6.10 -10.42
N ILE A 155 -18.65 -5.82 -11.65
CA ILE A 155 -17.99 -6.32 -12.86
C ILE A 155 -16.77 -5.47 -13.24
N ALA A 156 -16.80 -4.17 -12.98
CA ALA A 156 -15.73 -3.27 -13.38
C ALA A 156 -14.35 -3.71 -12.85
N PRO A 157 -14.19 -4.08 -11.55
CA PRO A 157 -12.94 -4.64 -11.04
C PRO A 157 -12.49 -5.89 -11.76
N ILE A 158 -13.42 -6.79 -12.12
CA ILE A 158 -13.08 -8.04 -12.83
C ILE A 158 -12.47 -7.71 -14.19
N ILE A 159 -13.07 -6.76 -14.93
CA ILE A 159 -12.61 -6.36 -16.27
C ILE A 159 -11.20 -5.79 -16.21
N ILE A 160 -10.94 -4.82 -15.32
CA ILE A 160 -9.64 -4.16 -15.26
C ILE A 160 -8.54 -5.10 -14.79
N VAL A 161 -8.83 -5.97 -13.80
CA VAL A 161 -7.88 -6.97 -13.30
C VAL A 161 -7.58 -8.01 -14.39
N ALA A 162 -8.60 -8.52 -15.10
CA ALA A 162 -8.41 -9.47 -16.18
C ALA A 162 -7.58 -8.86 -17.33
N PHE A 163 -7.85 -7.60 -17.68
CA PHE A 163 -7.09 -6.89 -18.71
C PHE A 163 -5.60 -6.80 -18.36
N PHE A 164 -5.27 -6.32 -17.15
CA PHE A 164 -3.86 -6.18 -16.75
C PHE A 164 -3.19 -7.52 -16.44
N THR A 165 -3.91 -8.50 -15.92
CA THR A 165 -3.38 -9.87 -15.78
C THR A 165 -2.97 -10.42 -17.12
N THR A 166 -3.81 -10.28 -18.14
CA THR A 166 -3.50 -10.70 -19.51
C THR A 166 -2.27 -9.96 -20.05
N LEU A 167 -2.21 -8.63 -19.89
CA LEU A 167 -1.08 -7.83 -20.33
C LEU A 167 0.24 -8.27 -19.66
N LEU A 168 0.23 -8.55 -18.35
CA LEU A 168 1.40 -8.98 -17.60
C LEU A 168 1.88 -10.38 -18.00
N VAL A 169 0.98 -11.27 -18.37
CA VAL A 169 1.33 -12.61 -18.90
C VAL A 169 2.15 -12.50 -20.19
N PHE A 170 1.80 -11.56 -21.08
CA PHE A 170 2.54 -11.34 -22.34
C PHE A 170 3.84 -10.54 -22.18
N GLY A 171 4.06 -9.88 -21.05
CA GLY A 171 5.33 -9.22 -20.73
C GLY A 171 5.22 -7.81 -20.16
N THR A 172 6.20 -7.42 -19.34
CA THR A 172 6.18 -6.20 -18.52
C THR A 172 6.70 -4.93 -19.21
N LYS A 173 7.31 -5.04 -20.40
CA LYS A 173 7.97 -3.90 -21.07
C LYS A 173 7.00 -2.81 -21.52
N ILE A 174 5.80 -3.17 -21.92
CA ILE A 174 4.76 -2.22 -22.35
C ILE A 174 4.21 -1.47 -21.14
N GLY A 175 4.04 -2.18 -20.01
CA GLY A 175 3.53 -1.62 -18.77
C GLY A 175 4.34 -0.43 -18.25
N ALA A 176 5.66 -0.52 -18.25
CA ALA A 176 6.53 0.54 -17.72
C ALA A 176 6.44 1.88 -18.48
N ARG A 177 6.22 1.85 -19.81
CA ARG A 177 6.03 3.08 -20.59
C ARG A 177 4.66 3.71 -20.37
N VAL A 178 3.63 2.88 -20.27
CA VAL A 178 2.26 3.32 -19.99
C VAL A 178 2.20 3.91 -18.58
N ASP A 179 2.82 3.27 -17.60
CA ASP A 179 2.87 3.76 -16.23
C ASP A 179 3.51 5.14 -16.12
N GLY A 180 4.64 5.38 -16.81
CA GLY A 180 5.29 6.69 -16.83
C GLY A 180 4.39 7.81 -17.39
N ALA A 181 3.69 7.57 -18.50
CA ALA A 181 2.77 8.54 -19.09
C ALA A 181 1.56 8.82 -18.16
N MET A 182 1.00 7.76 -17.57
CA MET A 182 -0.13 7.88 -16.63
C MET A 182 0.27 8.57 -15.33
N THR A 183 1.51 8.43 -14.89
CA THR A 183 2.04 9.14 -13.74
C THR A 183 2.03 10.65 -13.94
N VAL A 184 2.48 11.12 -15.10
CA VAL A 184 2.42 12.54 -15.45
C VAL A 184 0.96 13.03 -15.45
N LEU A 185 0.05 12.24 -16.02
CA LEU A 185 -1.38 12.55 -16.02
C LEU A 185 -1.94 12.67 -14.59
N LYS A 186 -1.64 11.70 -13.70
CA LYS A 186 -2.09 11.73 -12.30
C LYS A 186 -1.64 12.99 -11.57
N ILE A 187 -0.36 13.34 -11.71
CA ILE A 187 0.20 14.55 -11.11
C ILE A 187 -0.49 15.81 -11.70
N ALA A 188 -0.71 15.84 -13.01
CA ALA A 188 -1.42 16.94 -13.65
C ALA A 188 -2.87 17.09 -13.13
N ILE A 189 -3.59 15.98 -12.91
CA ILE A 189 -4.92 15.97 -12.30
C ILE A 189 -4.90 16.52 -10.87
N VAL A 190 -3.91 16.14 -10.06
CA VAL A 190 -3.79 16.69 -8.69
C VAL A 190 -3.57 18.20 -8.72
N PHE A 191 -2.68 18.69 -9.57
CA PHE A 191 -2.48 20.14 -9.75
C PHE A 191 -3.74 20.83 -10.29
N PHE A 192 -4.44 20.21 -11.23
CA PHE A 192 -5.71 20.70 -11.75
C PHE A 192 -6.75 20.84 -10.62
N VAL A 193 -6.90 19.81 -9.79
CA VAL A 193 -7.81 19.84 -8.62
C VAL A 193 -7.45 20.98 -7.68
N VAL A 194 -6.16 21.16 -7.35
CA VAL A 194 -5.72 22.22 -6.44
C VAL A 194 -5.97 23.59 -7.03
N ILE A 195 -5.58 23.81 -8.30
CA ILE A 195 -5.68 25.13 -8.94
C ILE A 195 -7.16 25.51 -9.17
N VAL A 196 -7.93 24.62 -9.81
CA VAL A 196 -9.33 24.91 -10.13
C VAL A 196 -10.19 24.96 -8.87
N GLY A 197 -9.99 23.98 -7.96
CA GLY A 197 -10.76 23.91 -6.74
C GLY A 197 -10.53 25.10 -5.81
N PHE A 198 -9.33 25.71 -5.84
CA PHE A 198 -9.03 26.89 -5.02
C PHE A 198 -10.00 28.05 -5.28
N PHE A 199 -10.50 28.20 -6.51
CA PHE A 199 -11.49 29.24 -6.85
C PHE A 199 -12.87 29.02 -6.23
N TYR A 200 -13.17 27.81 -5.76
CA TYR A 200 -14.43 27.46 -5.10
C TYR A 200 -14.32 27.38 -3.58
N VAL A 201 -13.12 27.61 -3.01
CA VAL A 201 -12.89 27.56 -1.56
C VAL A 201 -13.64 28.68 -0.86
N LYS A 202 -14.39 28.31 0.18
CA LYS A 202 -15.11 29.23 1.08
C LYS A 202 -14.56 29.09 2.50
N ALA A 203 -14.07 30.16 3.09
CA ALA A 203 -13.51 30.16 4.46
C ALA A 203 -14.51 29.68 5.51
N SER A 204 -15.83 29.89 5.28
CA SER A 204 -16.91 29.40 6.15
C SER A 204 -16.90 27.88 6.33
N ASN A 205 -16.45 27.13 5.33
CA ASN A 205 -16.42 25.66 5.37
C ASN A 205 -15.38 25.10 6.35
N PHE A 206 -14.43 25.94 6.79
CA PHE A 206 -13.45 25.57 7.81
C PHE A 206 -13.93 25.87 9.25
N THR A 207 -15.15 26.32 9.44
CA THR A 207 -15.65 26.68 10.77
C THR A 207 -16.82 25.77 11.17
N PRO A 208 -16.69 24.98 12.28
CA PRO A 208 -15.50 24.84 13.10
C PRO A 208 -14.41 23.98 12.43
N PHE A 209 -13.13 24.34 12.58
CA PHE A 209 -12.02 23.59 11.97
C PHE A 209 -11.89 22.17 12.56
N ILE A 210 -12.04 22.04 13.86
CA ILE A 210 -12.21 20.76 14.53
C ILE A 210 -13.65 20.69 15.01
N PRO A 211 -14.56 19.97 14.29
CA PRO A 211 -15.92 19.82 14.74
C PRO A 211 -15.97 19.13 16.11
N PRO A 212 -16.94 19.47 16.97
CA PRO A 212 -17.06 18.81 18.25
C PRO A 212 -17.30 17.31 18.08
N SER A 213 -16.71 16.51 18.95
CA SER A 213 -16.92 15.06 18.94
C SER A 213 -18.40 14.76 19.14
N GLN A 214 -18.92 13.88 18.30
CA GLN A 214 -20.32 13.46 18.31
C GLN A 214 -20.41 11.95 18.34
N PRO A 215 -21.43 11.35 18.99
CA PRO A 215 -21.68 9.91 18.88
C PRO A 215 -21.87 9.53 17.41
N ALA A 216 -21.23 8.45 16.97
CA ALA A 216 -21.30 7.99 15.59
C ALA A 216 -22.75 7.72 15.12
N SER A 217 -23.63 7.33 16.05
CA SER A 217 -25.06 7.07 15.79
C SER A 217 -25.87 8.31 15.37
N THR A 218 -25.34 9.53 15.57
CA THR A 218 -26.03 10.79 15.25
C THR A 218 -25.68 11.35 13.87
N VAL A 219 -24.70 10.75 13.18
CA VAL A 219 -24.22 11.24 11.87
C VAL A 219 -24.69 10.28 10.78
N GLU A 220 -25.50 10.78 9.84
CA GLU A 220 -25.93 10.03 8.67
C GLU A 220 -24.70 9.58 7.86
N GLY A 221 -24.72 8.34 7.37
CA GLY A 221 -23.58 7.74 6.64
C GLY A 221 -22.47 7.17 7.51
N SER A 222 -22.40 7.50 8.82
CA SER A 222 -21.46 6.90 9.76
C SER A 222 -21.91 5.54 10.30
N SER A 223 -22.96 4.95 9.74
CA SER A 223 -23.53 3.65 10.16
C SER A 223 -22.48 2.52 10.20
N ALA A 224 -21.43 2.65 9.40
CA ALA A 224 -20.28 1.74 9.43
C ALA A 224 -19.52 1.76 10.78
N VAL A 225 -19.67 2.80 11.61
CA VAL A 225 -18.93 2.97 12.89
C VAL A 225 -19.82 2.72 14.12
N THR A 226 -21.12 2.53 13.94
CA THR A 226 -22.10 2.43 15.05
C THR A 226 -22.17 1.05 15.69
N GLY A 227 -21.70 0.01 15.02
CA GLY A 227 -21.75 -1.36 15.54
C GLY A 227 -20.56 -1.68 16.47
N VAL A 228 -20.77 -2.60 17.43
CA VAL A 228 -19.70 -3.09 18.33
C VAL A 228 -18.48 -3.59 17.55
N MET A 229 -18.70 -4.22 16.41
CA MET A 229 -17.64 -4.79 15.57
C MET A 229 -16.99 -3.78 14.61
N THR A 230 -17.65 -2.65 14.35
CA THR A 230 -17.17 -1.64 13.39
C THR A 230 -16.52 -0.43 14.06
N GLN A 231 -16.63 -0.30 15.39
CA GLN A 231 -15.93 0.73 16.16
C GLN A 231 -14.42 0.47 16.25
N PRO A 232 -13.59 1.50 16.43
CA PRO A 232 -12.16 1.37 16.67
C PRO A 232 -11.85 0.47 17.87
N LEU A 233 -10.83 -0.40 17.74
CA LEU A 233 -10.49 -1.37 18.77
C LEU A 233 -10.18 -0.70 20.13
N TRP A 234 -9.51 0.46 20.14
CA TRP A 234 -9.18 1.15 21.38
C TRP A 234 -10.43 1.70 22.08
N GLN A 235 -11.45 2.16 21.34
CA GLN A 235 -12.73 2.62 21.92
C GLN A 235 -13.48 1.44 22.52
N PHE A 236 -13.52 0.32 21.81
CA PHE A 236 -14.08 -0.94 22.33
C PHE A 236 -13.38 -1.38 23.62
N ALA A 237 -12.05 -1.40 23.63
CA ALA A 237 -11.25 -1.85 24.78
C ALA A 237 -11.40 -0.94 26.01
N THR A 238 -11.65 0.35 25.81
CA THR A 238 -11.84 1.33 26.89
C THR A 238 -13.31 1.51 27.30
N GLY A 239 -14.26 0.86 26.60
CA GLY A 239 -15.69 1.02 26.84
C GLY A 239 -16.25 2.38 26.45
N MET A 240 -15.54 3.15 25.62
CA MET A 240 -16.01 4.45 25.12
C MET A 240 -17.06 4.27 24.03
N THR A 241 -18.05 5.14 24.00
CA THR A 241 -19.04 5.16 22.92
C THR A 241 -18.36 5.54 21.59
N PRO A 242 -18.65 4.83 20.48
CA PRO A 242 -18.14 5.19 19.18
C PRO A 242 -18.44 6.65 18.84
N SER A 243 -17.39 7.40 18.50
CA SER A 243 -17.49 8.82 18.24
C SER A 243 -16.78 9.19 16.96
N VAL A 244 -17.34 10.15 16.24
CA VAL A 244 -16.77 10.80 15.07
C VAL A 244 -16.46 12.25 15.37
N TYR A 245 -15.62 12.86 14.56
CA TYR A 245 -15.09 14.21 14.73
C TYR A 245 -14.30 14.41 16.04
N GLY A 246 -13.88 15.62 16.31
CA GLY A 246 -12.97 15.90 17.42
C GLY A 246 -11.62 15.18 17.29
N VAL A 247 -10.94 14.99 18.42
CA VAL A 247 -9.65 14.27 18.46
C VAL A 247 -9.79 12.80 18.07
N PRO A 248 -10.80 12.04 18.56
CA PRO A 248 -11.00 10.66 18.11
C PRO A 248 -11.21 10.56 16.59
N GLY A 249 -11.96 11.49 16.01
CA GLY A 249 -12.19 11.54 14.57
C GLY A 249 -10.93 11.87 13.76
N ILE A 250 -10.05 12.75 14.27
CA ILE A 250 -8.76 13.02 13.63
C ILE A 250 -7.88 11.76 13.62
N LEU A 251 -7.84 10.99 14.70
CA LEU A 251 -7.03 9.80 14.82
C LEU A 251 -7.57 8.63 13.97
N SER A 252 -8.89 8.42 13.98
CA SER A 252 -9.51 7.42 13.10
C SER A 252 -9.41 7.84 11.62
N GLY A 253 -9.54 9.14 11.33
CA GLY A 253 -9.27 9.70 10.02
C GLY A 253 -7.82 9.48 9.58
N ALA A 254 -6.84 9.65 10.48
CA ALA A 254 -5.43 9.38 10.17
C ALA A 254 -5.19 7.89 9.84
N ALA A 255 -5.82 6.97 10.57
CA ALA A 255 -5.75 5.55 10.27
C ALA A 255 -6.38 5.21 8.91
N LEU A 256 -7.47 5.88 8.54
CA LEU A 256 -8.13 5.70 7.25
C LEU A 256 -7.30 6.29 6.09
N VAL A 257 -6.85 7.55 6.21
CA VAL A 257 -6.07 8.20 5.14
C VAL A 257 -4.64 7.67 5.03
N PHE A 258 -4.18 6.85 5.98
CA PHE A 258 -2.90 6.14 5.86
C PHE A 258 -2.84 5.32 4.58
N PHE A 259 -3.99 4.80 4.12
CA PHE A 259 -4.15 4.14 2.83
C PHE A 259 -3.59 4.95 1.65
N ALA A 260 -3.67 6.29 1.72
CA ALA A 260 -3.16 7.15 0.65
C ALA A 260 -1.62 7.13 0.49
N PHE A 261 -0.90 6.70 1.52
CA PHE A 261 0.57 6.64 1.51
C PHE A 261 1.11 5.24 1.19
N ILE A 262 0.23 4.25 1.03
CA ILE A 262 0.59 2.87 0.74
C ILE A 262 1.22 2.75 -0.66
N GLY A 263 2.18 1.84 -0.79
CA GLY A 263 2.93 1.63 -2.03
C GLY A 263 4.20 2.49 -2.12
N PHE A 264 4.40 3.47 -1.23
CA PHE A 264 5.64 4.25 -1.23
C PHE A 264 6.87 3.42 -0.82
N ASP A 265 6.71 2.35 -0.09
CA ASP A 265 7.72 1.35 0.26
C ASP A 265 8.31 0.64 -0.98
N VAL A 266 7.57 0.61 -2.09
CA VAL A 266 8.06 0.12 -3.39
C VAL A 266 9.30 0.88 -3.84
N VAL A 267 9.46 2.17 -3.48
CA VAL A 267 10.68 2.95 -3.76
C VAL A 267 11.91 2.30 -3.13
N ALA A 268 11.79 1.71 -1.94
CA ALA A 268 12.90 1.01 -1.30
C ALA A 268 13.33 -0.24 -2.09
N THR A 269 12.41 -0.88 -2.82
CA THR A 269 12.73 -2.06 -3.65
C THR A 269 13.54 -1.70 -4.90
N ALA A 270 13.50 -0.44 -5.36
CA ALA A 270 14.27 0.05 -6.50
C ALA A 270 15.73 0.41 -6.16
N SER A 271 16.16 0.14 -4.93
CA SER A 271 17.52 0.42 -4.45
C SER A 271 18.62 -0.25 -5.31
N GLU A 272 18.34 -1.43 -5.85
CA GLU A 272 19.26 -2.20 -6.72
C GLU A 272 19.52 -1.48 -8.06
N GLU A 273 18.53 -0.78 -8.59
CA GLU A 273 18.60 -0.02 -9.85
C GLU A 273 19.12 1.42 -9.66
N THR A 274 19.43 1.80 -8.41
CA THR A 274 19.78 3.19 -8.06
C THR A 274 21.27 3.45 -8.13
N LYS A 275 21.65 4.57 -8.76
CA LYS A 275 23.04 5.11 -8.72
C LYS A 275 23.33 5.58 -7.29
N ASN A 276 24.49 5.19 -6.74
CA ASN A 276 24.86 5.54 -5.37
C ASN A 276 23.71 5.35 -4.36
N PRO A 277 23.17 4.10 -4.22
CA PRO A 277 21.96 3.84 -3.46
C PRO A 277 22.03 4.37 -2.03
N HIS A 278 23.20 4.39 -1.46
CA HIS A 278 23.49 4.89 -0.12
C HIS A 278 23.04 6.34 0.13
N LYS A 279 23.16 7.20 -0.88
CA LYS A 279 22.78 8.62 -0.80
C LYS A 279 21.41 8.85 -1.44
N ASN A 280 21.20 8.24 -2.61
CA ASN A 280 20.04 8.55 -3.44
C ASN A 280 18.75 7.90 -2.94
N VAL A 281 18.82 6.72 -2.30
CA VAL A 281 17.60 6.05 -1.77
C VAL A 281 17.00 6.85 -0.61
N PRO A 282 17.75 7.18 0.46
CA PRO A 282 17.18 7.98 1.55
C PRO A 282 16.71 9.37 1.11
N LEU A 283 17.46 10.03 0.21
CA LEU A 283 17.08 11.33 -0.30
C LEU A 283 15.82 11.26 -1.16
N GLY A 284 15.74 10.26 -2.06
CA GLY A 284 14.57 10.05 -2.91
C GLY A 284 13.30 9.73 -2.10
N ILE A 285 13.44 8.91 -1.08
CA ILE A 285 12.37 8.59 -0.12
C ILE A 285 11.94 9.86 0.63
N GLY A 286 12.87 10.59 1.23
CA GLY A 286 12.55 11.77 2.04
C GLY A 286 11.88 12.88 1.24
N VAL A 287 12.44 13.21 0.06
CA VAL A 287 11.88 14.25 -0.83
C VAL A 287 10.53 13.80 -1.41
N GLY A 288 10.45 12.56 -1.90
CA GLY A 288 9.19 12.03 -2.44
C GLY A 288 8.06 12.06 -1.41
N MET A 289 8.35 11.64 -0.17
CA MET A 289 7.37 11.64 0.91
C MET A 289 6.92 13.06 1.29
N LEU A 290 7.86 14.01 1.36
CA LEU A 290 7.53 15.42 1.61
C LEU A 290 6.61 15.97 0.53
N LEU A 291 6.90 15.70 -0.74
CA LEU A 291 6.06 16.12 -1.87
C LEU A 291 4.64 15.54 -1.75
N ILE A 292 4.51 14.26 -1.42
CA ILE A 292 3.20 13.60 -1.25
C ILE A 292 2.43 14.23 -0.09
N ILE A 293 3.05 14.43 1.06
CA ILE A 293 2.40 15.06 2.22
C ILE A 293 1.85 16.44 1.84
N VAL A 294 2.67 17.28 1.20
CA VAL A 294 2.26 18.63 0.77
C VAL A 294 1.11 18.56 -0.24
N MET A 295 1.21 17.70 -1.26
CA MET A 295 0.15 17.52 -2.26
C MET A 295 -1.17 17.09 -1.61
N TYR A 296 -1.12 16.12 -0.70
CA TYR A 296 -2.32 15.61 -0.04
C TYR A 296 -2.96 16.62 0.90
N MET A 297 -2.16 17.38 1.63
CA MET A 297 -2.66 18.48 2.46
C MET A 297 -3.32 19.58 1.59
N LEU A 298 -2.73 19.93 0.44
CA LEU A 298 -3.33 20.91 -0.47
C LEU A 298 -4.67 20.42 -1.02
N VAL A 299 -4.75 19.16 -1.45
CA VAL A 299 -6.02 18.58 -1.93
C VAL A 299 -7.05 18.53 -0.80
N ALA A 300 -6.65 18.15 0.42
CA ALA A 300 -7.55 18.12 1.57
C ALA A 300 -8.08 19.52 1.92
N VAL A 301 -7.22 20.54 1.90
CA VAL A 301 -7.62 21.95 2.08
C VAL A 301 -8.65 22.37 1.03
N VAL A 302 -8.37 22.08 -0.24
CA VAL A 302 -9.26 22.44 -1.34
C VAL A 302 -10.60 21.72 -1.20
N THR A 303 -10.59 20.40 -0.99
CA THR A 303 -11.80 19.59 -0.91
C THR A 303 -12.72 20.04 0.23
N THR A 304 -12.16 20.22 1.44
CA THR A 304 -12.93 20.67 2.62
C THR A 304 -13.29 22.14 2.59
N GLY A 305 -12.52 22.96 1.85
CA GLY A 305 -12.83 24.36 1.62
C GLY A 305 -13.92 24.58 0.57
N MET A 306 -14.00 23.71 -0.45
CA MET A 306 -15.03 23.78 -1.49
C MET A 306 -16.41 23.40 -0.96
N VAL A 307 -16.50 22.30 -0.23
CA VAL A 307 -17.76 21.70 0.23
C VAL A 307 -17.68 21.47 1.74
N SER A 308 -18.80 21.76 2.45
CA SER A 308 -18.85 21.44 3.87
C SER A 308 -18.78 19.93 4.10
N TYR A 309 -18.14 19.50 5.18
CA TYR A 309 -18.05 18.09 5.53
C TYR A 309 -19.45 17.46 5.73
N ALA A 310 -20.42 18.25 6.20
CA ALA A 310 -21.80 17.81 6.36
C ALA A 310 -22.50 17.52 5.01
N ASP A 311 -22.19 18.29 3.97
CA ASP A 311 -22.76 18.05 2.64
C ASP A 311 -22.04 16.91 1.92
N LEU A 312 -20.75 16.72 2.18
CA LEU A 312 -20.03 15.51 1.75
C LEU A 312 -20.60 14.25 2.39
N ALA A 313 -20.97 14.30 3.67
CA ALA A 313 -21.54 13.17 4.40
C ALA A 313 -22.91 12.69 3.88
N LYS A 314 -23.63 13.56 3.18
CA LYS A 314 -24.92 13.20 2.53
C LYS A 314 -24.77 12.40 1.24
N GLN A 315 -23.53 12.26 0.75
CA GLN A 315 -23.25 11.50 -0.47
C GLN A 315 -22.97 10.05 -0.15
N ASP A 316 -23.48 9.13 -0.97
CA ASP A 316 -23.25 7.69 -0.80
C ASP A 316 -21.76 7.31 -0.91
N SER A 317 -21.02 8.04 -1.75
CA SER A 317 -19.61 7.78 -2.01
C SER A 317 -18.84 9.10 -2.21
N PRO A 318 -18.49 9.82 -1.12
CA PRO A 318 -17.75 11.07 -1.22
C PRO A 318 -16.42 10.89 -1.94
N SER A 319 -16.16 11.73 -2.93
CA SER A 319 -14.96 11.73 -3.76
C SER A 319 -14.58 13.13 -4.20
N LEU A 320 -13.42 13.31 -4.82
CA LEU A 320 -13.04 14.60 -5.42
C LEU A 320 -14.01 15.01 -6.53
N ALA A 321 -14.42 14.07 -7.39
CA ALA A 321 -15.38 14.36 -8.46
C ALA A 321 -16.71 14.88 -7.89
N THR A 322 -17.23 14.20 -6.86
CA THR A 322 -18.45 14.59 -6.14
C THR A 322 -18.32 16.00 -5.54
N ALA A 323 -17.16 16.35 -4.98
CA ALA A 323 -16.94 17.70 -4.44
C ALA A 323 -17.06 18.79 -5.52
N PHE A 324 -16.57 18.54 -6.74
CA PHE A 324 -16.72 19.47 -7.87
C PHE A 324 -18.14 19.52 -8.40
N GLU A 325 -18.89 18.42 -8.41
CA GLU A 325 -20.32 18.41 -8.76
C GLU A 325 -21.15 19.25 -7.79
N LEU A 326 -20.92 19.13 -6.48
CA LEU A 326 -21.65 19.88 -5.44
C LEU A 326 -21.45 21.39 -5.52
N VAL A 327 -20.36 21.86 -6.11
CA VAL A 327 -20.15 23.31 -6.36
C VAL A 327 -20.56 23.73 -7.76
N GLY A 328 -21.22 22.87 -8.56
CA GLY A 328 -21.71 23.17 -9.90
C GLY A 328 -20.61 23.16 -10.97
N ALA A 329 -19.45 22.57 -10.70
CA ALA A 329 -18.34 22.49 -11.64
C ALA A 329 -18.28 21.12 -12.37
N ASP A 330 -19.40 20.70 -12.98
CA ASP A 330 -19.55 19.39 -13.65
C ASP A 330 -18.50 19.15 -14.73
N TRP A 331 -18.08 20.23 -15.42
CA TRP A 331 -17.03 20.14 -16.44
C TRP A 331 -15.69 19.67 -15.85
N ALA A 332 -15.36 20.17 -14.64
CA ALA A 332 -14.15 19.78 -13.94
C ALA A 332 -14.28 18.36 -13.38
N ALA A 333 -15.45 18.01 -12.83
CA ALA A 333 -15.73 16.64 -12.37
C ALA A 333 -15.54 15.60 -13.49
N LYS A 334 -15.96 15.91 -14.74
CA LYS A 334 -15.75 15.05 -15.92
C LYS A 334 -14.26 14.83 -16.21
N ILE A 335 -13.46 15.89 -16.21
CA ILE A 335 -12.00 15.82 -16.44
C ILE A 335 -11.33 15.00 -15.33
N ILE A 336 -11.71 15.27 -14.08
CA ILE A 336 -11.16 14.58 -12.91
C ILE A 336 -11.48 13.09 -12.98
N SER A 337 -12.75 12.70 -13.17
CA SER A 337 -13.18 11.30 -13.24
C SER A 337 -12.47 10.56 -14.36
N PHE A 338 -12.40 11.15 -15.56
CA PHE A 338 -11.68 10.54 -16.69
C PHE A 338 -10.20 10.35 -16.41
N GLY A 339 -9.52 11.37 -15.88
CA GLY A 339 -8.10 11.29 -15.55
C GLY A 339 -7.80 10.27 -14.46
N ILE A 340 -8.69 10.15 -13.46
CA ILE A 340 -8.57 9.16 -12.39
C ILE A 340 -8.78 7.74 -12.92
N VAL A 341 -9.76 7.51 -13.78
CA VAL A 341 -9.99 6.20 -14.43
C VAL A 341 -8.70 5.73 -15.13
N LEU A 342 -8.06 6.60 -15.91
CA LEU A 342 -6.79 6.25 -16.55
C LEU A 342 -5.65 6.05 -15.53
N GLY A 343 -5.58 6.90 -14.52
CA GLY A 343 -4.53 6.84 -13.50
C GLY A 343 -4.61 5.61 -12.60
N LEU A 344 -5.82 5.25 -12.11
CA LEU A 344 -6.00 4.08 -11.25
C LEU A 344 -5.74 2.75 -11.99
N ALA A 345 -6.02 2.72 -13.28
CA ALA A 345 -5.78 1.54 -14.10
C ALA A 345 -4.33 1.05 -14.00
N THR A 346 -3.35 1.96 -14.07
CA THR A 346 -1.93 1.59 -13.96
C THR A 346 -1.52 1.18 -12.55
N VAL A 347 -2.16 1.72 -11.52
CA VAL A 347 -1.90 1.30 -10.13
C VAL A 347 -2.31 -0.16 -9.92
N VAL A 348 -3.45 -0.59 -10.47
CA VAL A 348 -3.87 -2.01 -10.44
C VAL A 348 -2.78 -2.90 -11.06
N MET A 349 -2.22 -2.50 -12.21
CA MET A 349 -1.14 -3.24 -12.86
C MET A 349 0.10 -3.38 -11.97
N VAL A 350 0.54 -2.29 -11.35
CA VAL A 350 1.74 -2.28 -10.48
C VAL A 350 1.53 -3.17 -9.25
N LEU A 351 0.33 -3.12 -8.64
CA LEU A 351 0.00 -3.95 -7.48
C LEU A 351 -0.08 -5.45 -7.82
N LEU A 352 -0.67 -5.81 -8.97
CA LEU A 352 -0.67 -7.18 -9.47
C LEU A 352 0.75 -7.70 -9.70
N LEU A 353 1.62 -6.87 -10.28
CA LEU A 353 3.02 -7.20 -10.50
C LEU A 353 3.76 -7.36 -9.16
N GLY A 354 3.54 -6.45 -8.21
CA GLY A 354 4.12 -6.49 -6.86
C GLY A 354 3.75 -7.77 -6.13
N LEU A 355 2.46 -8.09 -6.08
CA LEU A 355 1.94 -9.32 -5.47
C LEU A 355 2.56 -10.57 -6.10
N THR A 356 2.61 -10.61 -7.44
CA THR A 356 3.23 -11.73 -8.15
C THR A 356 4.71 -11.90 -7.77
N ARG A 357 5.47 -10.79 -7.64
CA ARG A 357 6.89 -10.82 -7.27
C ARG A 357 7.11 -11.34 -5.85
N ILE A 358 6.27 -10.93 -4.89
CA ILE A 358 6.36 -11.37 -3.50
C ILE A 358 6.10 -12.89 -3.41
N VAL A 359 4.99 -13.36 -3.98
CA VAL A 359 4.64 -14.78 -4.00
C VAL A 359 5.70 -15.60 -4.74
N PHE A 360 6.25 -15.08 -5.84
CA PHE A 360 7.33 -15.70 -6.58
C PHE A 360 8.60 -15.85 -5.74
N ALA A 361 9.02 -14.80 -5.02
CA ALA A 361 10.19 -14.83 -4.14
C ALA A 361 10.03 -15.85 -3.00
N MET A 362 8.90 -15.82 -2.29
CA MET A 362 8.60 -16.77 -1.23
C MET A 362 8.53 -18.23 -1.74
N SER A 363 8.00 -18.42 -2.96
CA SER A 363 7.95 -19.72 -3.62
C SER A 363 9.34 -20.21 -4.05
N ARG A 364 10.21 -19.32 -4.53
CA ARG A 364 11.61 -19.62 -4.87
C ARG A 364 12.41 -20.04 -3.65
N ASP A 365 12.18 -19.40 -2.51
CA ASP A 365 12.81 -19.74 -1.24
C ASP A 365 12.22 -21.04 -0.61
N GLY A 366 11.15 -21.60 -1.20
CA GLY A 366 10.51 -22.84 -0.78
C GLY A 366 9.49 -22.68 0.36
N LEU A 367 9.21 -21.46 0.79
CA LEU A 367 8.19 -21.18 1.80
C LEU A 367 6.76 -21.37 1.27
N LEU A 368 6.57 -21.16 -0.04
CA LEU A 368 5.35 -21.51 -0.80
C LEU A 368 5.66 -22.58 -1.85
N PRO A 369 4.62 -23.22 -2.43
CA PRO A 369 4.82 -24.29 -3.41
C PRO A 369 5.70 -23.84 -4.59
N ARG A 370 6.80 -24.55 -4.82
CA ARG A 370 7.82 -24.23 -5.87
C ARG A 370 7.26 -24.19 -7.29
N GLY A 371 6.11 -24.85 -7.53
CA GLY A 371 5.42 -24.79 -8.82
C GLY A 371 5.02 -23.37 -9.25
N LEU A 372 4.78 -22.48 -8.26
CA LEU A 372 4.40 -21.08 -8.51
C LEU A 372 5.57 -20.22 -9.00
N SER A 373 6.82 -20.63 -8.78
CA SER A 373 8.01 -19.90 -9.26
C SER A 373 8.49 -20.33 -10.66
N LYS A 374 7.70 -21.14 -11.39
CA LYS A 374 8.05 -21.53 -12.76
C LYS A 374 7.76 -20.39 -13.74
N THR A 375 8.77 -20.02 -14.53
CA THR A 375 8.64 -19.02 -15.60
C THR A 375 8.24 -19.67 -16.91
N GLY A 376 7.36 -19.01 -17.67
CA GLY A 376 6.90 -19.45 -18.97
C GLY A 376 7.80 -18.98 -20.13
N LYS A 377 7.33 -19.19 -21.38
CA LYS A 377 8.05 -18.84 -22.62
C LYS A 377 8.42 -17.35 -22.73
N HIS A 378 7.69 -16.46 -22.08
CA HIS A 378 7.93 -15.02 -22.09
C HIS A 378 8.82 -14.52 -20.93
N GLY A 379 9.43 -15.43 -20.17
CA GLY A 379 10.21 -15.09 -18.97
C GLY A 379 9.37 -14.58 -17.80
N THR A 380 8.04 -14.70 -17.87
CA THR A 380 7.10 -14.31 -16.84
C THR A 380 6.50 -15.54 -16.15
N PRO A 381 6.15 -15.48 -14.86
CA PRO A 381 5.46 -16.57 -14.18
C PRO A 381 3.96 -16.55 -14.51
N ALA A 382 3.61 -16.87 -15.78
CA ALA A 382 2.26 -16.71 -16.32
C ALA A 382 1.18 -17.41 -15.49
N ALA A 383 1.43 -18.65 -15.05
CA ALA A 383 0.48 -19.39 -14.22
C ALA A 383 0.21 -18.67 -12.88
N LEU A 384 1.26 -18.19 -12.23
CA LEU A 384 1.14 -17.42 -10.99
C LEU A 384 0.38 -16.11 -11.22
N GLN A 385 0.66 -15.39 -12.31
CA GLN A 385 -0.03 -14.14 -12.64
C GLN A 385 -1.54 -14.35 -12.84
N ILE A 386 -1.92 -15.45 -13.51
CA ILE A 386 -3.34 -15.81 -13.70
C ILE A 386 -4.01 -16.11 -12.36
N VAL A 387 -3.35 -16.91 -11.50
CA VAL A 387 -3.88 -17.22 -10.16
C VAL A 387 -4.03 -15.95 -9.32
N VAL A 388 -3.01 -15.11 -9.26
CA VAL A 388 -3.03 -13.83 -8.55
C VAL A 388 -4.16 -12.94 -9.08
N GLY A 389 -4.26 -12.76 -10.40
CA GLY A 389 -5.31 -11.96 -11.01
C GLY A 389 -6.71 -12.50 -10.70
N ALA A 390 -6.91 -13.81 -10.78
CA ALA A 390 -8.19 -14.43 -10.44
C ALA A 390 -8.58 -14.20 -8.97
N VAL A 391 -7.63 -14.34 -8.04
CA VAL A 391 -7.88 -14.10 -6.60
C VAL A 391 -8.21 -12.63 -6.35
N VAL A 392 -7.45 -11.68 -6.92
CA VAL A 392 -7.71 -10.24 -6.80
C VAL A 392 -9.08 -9.89 -7.37
N ALA A 393 -9.44 -10.42 -8.54
CA ALA A 393 -10.74 -10.18 -9.17
C ALA A 393 -11.90 -10.72 -8.32
N LEU A 394 -11.77 -11.93 -7.77
CA LEU A 394 -12.78 -12.51 -6.88
C LEU A 394 -12.94 -11.69 -5.61
N VAL A 395 -11.84 -11.33 -4.95
CA VAL A 395 -11.88 -10.51 -3.73
C VAL A 395 -12.51 -9.15 -4.03
N ALA A 396 -12.13 -8.50 -5.12
CA ALA A 396 -12.71 -7.23 -5.53
C ALA A 396 -14.21 -7.34 -5.88
N ALA A 397 -14.66 -8.46 -6.46
CA ALA A 397 -16.05 -8.63 -6.85
C ALA A 397 -17.01 -8.74 -5.66
N PHE A 398 -16.58 -9.36 -4.56
CA PHE A 398 -17.47 -9.75 -3.46
C PHE A 398 -17.30 -8.96 -2.17
N PHE A 399 -16.19 -8.28 -1.95
CA PHE A 399 -15.94 -7.54 -0.71
C PHE A 399 -16.12 -6.04 -0.90
N ASP A 400 -16.61 -5.35 0.15
CA ASP A 400 -16.80 -3.90 0.15
C ASP A 400 -15.48 -3.13 0.22
N ILE A 401 -15.47 -1.91 -0.37
CA ILE A 401 -14.32 -1.01 -0.41
C ILE A 401 -13.76 -0.73 0.98
N GLY A 402 -14.65 -0.46 1.96
CA GLY A 402 -14.23 -0.17 3.34
C GLY A 402 -13.49 -1.33 3.99
N VAL A 403 -14.02 -2.56 3.81
CA VAL A 403 -13.39 -3.79 4.31
C VAL A 403 -12.01 -3.97 3.71
N LEU A 404 -11.88 -3.80 2.39
CA LEU A 404 -10.62 -3.96 1.68
C LEU A 404 -9.60 -2.89 2.11
N SER A 405 -10.02 -1.62 2.22
CA SER A 405 -9.16 -0.52 2.65
C SER A 405 -8.62 -0.72 4.07
N ASP A 406 -9.48 -1.16 4.99
CA ASP A 406 -9.07 -1.46 6.36
C ASP A 406 -8.06 -2.61 6.43
N MET A 407 -8.25 -3.67 5.61
CA MET A 407 -7.33 -4.79 5.55
C MET A 407 -5.98 -4.41 4.94
N VAL A 408 -5.94 -3.49 3.97
CA VAL A 408 -4.68 -2.91 3.47
C VAL A 408 -3.98 -2.16 4.59
N ASN A 409 -4.69 -1.27 5.28
CA ASN A 409 -4.13 -0.45 6.35
C ASN A 409 -3.52 -1.30 7.47
N ILE A 410 -4.23 -2.34 7.95
CA ILE A 410 -3.72 -3.16 9.04
C ILE A 410 -2.49 -3.98 8.61
N GLY A 411 -2.47 -4.51 7.39
CA GLY A 411 -1.33 -5.23 6.84
C GLY A 411 -0.09 -4.34 6.73
N THR A 412 -0.22 -3.16 6.11
CA THR A 412 0.89 -2.21 5.95
C THR A 412 1.41 -1.70 7.28
N LEU A 413 0.51 -1.29 8.20
CA LEU A 413 0.90 -0.81 9.54
C LEU A 413 1.59 -1.91 10.37
N SER A 414 1.14 -3.18 10.22
CA SER A 414 1.79 -4.35 10.84
C SER A 414 3.21 -4.54 10.29
N ALA A 415 3.37 -4.56 8.97
CA ALA A 415 4.67 -4.68 8.32
C ALA A 415 5.61 -3.55 8.73
N PHE A 416 5.14 -2.30 8.75
CA PHE A 416 5.92 -1.14 9.18
C PHE A 416 6.32 -1.21 10.65
N THR A 417 5.43 -1.70 11.52
CA THR A 417 5.74 -1.94 12.94
C THR A 417 6.87 -2.96 13.08
N LEU A 418 6.77 -4.08 12.38
CA LEU A 418 7.78 -5.15 12.44
C LEU A 418 9.13 -4.69 11.88
N VAL A 419 9.13 -3.95 10.78
CA VAL A 419 10.36 -3.37 10.18
C VAL A 419 11.01 -2.39 11.16
N ALA A 420 10.23 -1.49 11.78
CA ALA A 420 10.76 -0.53 12.74
C ALA A 420 11.39 -1.22 13.96
N ILE A 421 10.75 -2.25 14.52
CA ILE A 421 11.30 -3.06 15.62
C ILE A 421 12.57 -3.82 15.17
N SER A 422 12.63 -4.23 13.92
CA SER A 422 13.76 -5.00 13.39
C SER A 422 15.05 -4.18 13.31
N ILE A 423 14.99 -2.83 13.18
CA ILE A 423 16.18 -1.96 13.11
C ILE A 423 17.09 -2.10 14.34
N PRO A 424 16.62 -1.85 15.59
CA PRO A 424 17.50 -1.97 16.76
C PRO A 424 17.99 -3.42 16.98
N ILE A 425 17.15 -4.42 16.67
CA ILE A 425 17.54 -5.84 16.77
C ILE A 425 18.68 -6.15 15.83
N MET A 426 18.58 -5.71 14.58
CA MET A 426 19.58 -5.95 13.56
C MET A 426 20.91 -5.20 13.89
N ARG A 427 20.85 -3.96 14.38
CA ARG A 427 22.04 -3.24 14.77
C ARG A 427 22.81 -3.93 15.88
N LYS A 428 22.10 -4.63 16.77
CA LYS A 428 22.71 -5.43 17.84
C LYS A 428 23.26 -6.76 17.34
N LYS A 429 22.53 -7.46 16.43
CA LYS A 429 22.93 -8.80 15.93
C LYS A 429 24.02 -8.74 14.86
N ARG A 430 23.97 -7.73 13.97
CA ARG A 430 24.88 -7.57 12.82
C ARG A 430 25.47 -6.16 12.78
N PRO A 431 26.34 -5.80 13.74
CA PRO A 431 27.00 -4.50 13.77
C PRO A 431 28.01 -4.33 12.62
N ASP A 432 28.47 -5.43 12.06
CA ASP A 432 29.45 -5.57 10.97
C ASP A 432 28.93 -5.08 9.60
N LEU A 433 27.61 -5.09 9.38
CA LEU A 433 27.06 -4.72 8.07
C LEU A 433 27.27 -3.24 7.76
N PRO A 434 27.75 -2.91 6.54
CA PRO A 434 27.92 -1.53 6.11
C PRO A 434 26.55 -0.84 6.00
N ARG A 435 26.39 0.28 6.71
CA ARG A 435 25.18 1.09 6.71
C ARG A 435 25.48 2.44 6.14
N ALA A 436 25.07 2.67 4.94
CA ALA A 436 25.28 3.94 4.30
C ALA A 436 24.26 5.01 4.72
N PHE A 437 23.05 4.56 5.06
CA PHE A 437 22.08 5.37 5.78
C PHE A 437 21.79 4.70 7.12
N LYS A 438 21.76 5.51 8.18
CA LYS A 438 21.42 5.08 9.54
C LYS A 438 20.22 5.90 10.01
N MET A 439 19.09 5.25 10.27
CA MET A 439 17.96 5.91 10.91
C MET A 439 18.43 6.61 12.20
N PRO A 440 18.23 7.92 12.34
CA PRO A 440 18.71 8.66 13.50
C PRO A 440 18.02 8.18 14.79
N GLY A 441 18.65 8.43 15.94
CA GLY A 441 18.06 8.21 17.27
C GLY A 441 17.69 6.77 17.60
N SER A 442 18.26 5.75 16.94
CA SER A 442 18.05 4.35 17.31
C SER A 442 18.74 4.05 18.66
N PRO A 443 18.09 3.27 19.58
CA PRO A 443 16.88 2.47 19.36
C PRO A 443 15.56 3.23 19.52
N TRP A 444 15.55 4.45 20.08
CA TRP A 444 14.35 5.10 20.56
C TRP A 444 13.39 5.54 19.44
N ILE A 445 13.91 6.19 18.38
CA ILE A 445 13.05 6.66 17.27
C ILE A 445 12.38 5.48 16.53
N PRO A 446 13.07 4.40 16.13
CA PRO A 446 12.41 3.22 15.57
C PRO A 446 11.34 2.61 16.48
N ILE A 447 11.58 2.56 17.79
CA ILE A 447 10.57 2.07 18.75
C ILE A 447 9.36 3.02 18.78
N LEU A 448 9.57 4.34 18.81
CA LEU A 448 8.50 5.32 18.77
C LEU A 448 7.66 5.20 17.49
N ILE A 449 8.32 4.95 16.34
CA ILE A 449 7.66 4.69 15.05
C ILE A 449 6.79 3.43 15.15
N ALA A 450 7.32 2.35 15.73
CA ALA A 450 6.57 1.13 15.93
C ALA A 450 5.33 1.35 16.82
N VAL A 451 5.48 2.11 17.90
CA VAL A 451 4.37 2.48 18.78
C VAL A 451 3.34 3.34 18.05
N ALA A 452 3.78 4.31 17.22
CA ALA A 452 2.88 5.16 16.45
C ALA A 452 2.09 4.36 15.39
N ASN A 453 2.75 3.45 14.67
CA ASN A 453 2.08 2.55 13.73
C ASN A 453 1.06 1.65 14.45
N PHE A 454 1.45 1.06 15.58
CA PHE A 454 0.56 0.23 16.38
C PHE A 454 -0.63 1.03 16.93
N TRP A 455 -0.42 2.29 17.33
CA TRP A 455 -1.49 3.19 17.73
C TRP A 455 -2.48 3.45 16.60
N LEU A 456 -2.01 3.68 15.38
CA LEU A 456 -2.89 3.80 14.22
C LEU A 456 -3.65 2.49 13.96
N MET A 457 -3.02 1.33 14.12
CA MET A 457 -3.72 0.03 14.02
C MET A 457 -4.86 -0.08 15.05
N LEU A 458 -4.68 0.41 16.29
CA LEU A 458 -5.74 0.39 17.31
C LEU A 458 -6.95 1.27 16.94
N ASN A 459 -6.79 2.22 16.01
CA ASN A 459 -7.89 3.02 15.48
C ASN A 459 -8.66 2.35 14.34
N LEU A 460 -8.24 1.16 13.89
CA LEU A 460 -9.00 0.33 12.97
C LEU A 460 -10.08 -0.47 13.71
N SER A 461 -11.10 -0.91 12.97
CA SER A 461 -12.27 -1.58 13.54
C SER A 461 -11.93 -2.93 14.20
N VAL A 462 -12.72 -3.31 15.22
CA VAL A 462 -12.61 -4.63 15.88
C VAL A 462 -12.68 -5.76 14.85
N LEU A 463 -13.59 -5.64 13.87
CA LEU A 463 -13.76 -6.65 12.84
C LEU A 463 -12.53 -6.77 11.93
N THR A 464 -11.84 -5.66 11.65
CA THR A 464 -10.57 -5.66 10.90
C THR A 464 -9.49 -6.43 11.66
N TRP A 465 -9.39 -6.24 12.98
CA TRP A 465 -8.47 -7.01 13.81
C TRP A 465 -8.78 -8.50 13.82
N ILE A 466 -10.07 -8.87 13.90
CA ILE A 466 -10.48 -10.29 13.83
C ILE A 466 -10.06 -10.89 12.48
N ARG A 467 -10.34 -10.22 11.37
CA ARG A 467 -9.93 -10.67 10.02
C ARG A 467 -8.43 -10.81 9.90
N PHE A 468 -7.68 -9.85 10.45
CA PHE A 468 -6.22 -9.87 10.43
C PHE A 468 -5.65 -11.04 11.25
N VAL A 469 -6.19 -11.30 12.44
CA VAL A 469 -5.80 -12.46 13.26
C VAL A 469 -6.11 -13.77 12.53
N VAL A 470 -7.29 -13.88 11.91
CA VAL A 470 -7.65 -15.06 11.09
C VAL A 470 -6.65 -15.23 9.93
N TRP A 471 -6.29 -14.12 9.24
CA TRP A 471 -5.28 -14.14 8.19
C TRP A 471 -3.93 -14.65 8.68
N LEU A 472 -3.46 -14.17 9.83
CA LEU A 472 -2.20 -14.64 10.45
C LEU A 472 -2.27 -16.12 10.84
N VAL A 473 -3.39 -16.57 11.42
CA VAL A 473 -3.59 -17.99 11.78
C VAL A 473 -3.52 -18.87 10.53
N VAL A 474 -4.17 -18.48 9.44
CA VAL A 474 -4.06 -19.19 8.15
C VAL A 474 -2.61 -19.20 7.66
N GLY A 475 -1.91 -18.06 7.74
CA GLY A 475 -0.50 -17.96 7.40
C GLY A 475 0.37 -18.91 8.21
N PHE A 476 0.20 -18.96 9.53
CA PHE A 476 0.92 -19.90 10.39
C PHE A 476 0.58 -21.36 10.09
N ALA A 477 -0.69 -21.67 9.80
CA ALA A 477 -1.09 -23.01 9.40
C ALA A 477 -0.36 -23.44 8.11
N ILE A 478 -0.27 -22.56 7.11
CA ILE A 478 0.48 -22.83 5.87
C ILE A 478 1.97 -22.96 6.15
N TYR A 479 2.54 -22.08 6.99
CA TYR A 479 3.95 -22.14 7.34
C TYR A 479 4.34 -23.46 8.01
N PHE A 480 3.63 -23.86 9.06
CA PHE A 480 3.95 -25.07 9.83
C PHE A 480 3.61 -26.37 9.10
N SER A 481 2.59 -26.34 8.22
CA SER A 481 2.22 -27.52 7.42
C SER A 481 3.14 -27.71 6.21
N TYR A 482 3.57 -26.63 5.57
CA TYR A 482 4.34 -26.69 4.32
C TYR A 482 5.68 -25.94 4.40
N GLY A 483 5.68 -24.63 4.67
CA GLY A 483 6.82 -23.72 4.54
C GLY A 483 8.03 -24.17 5.35
N TYR A 484 7.85 -24.48 6.63
CA TYR A 484 8.90 -24.92 7.53
C TYR A 484 9.67 -26.15 7.03
N TRP A 485 8.97 -27.11 6.43
CA TRP A 485 9.53 -28.38 5.96
C TRP A 485 10.16 -28.29 4.57
N HIS A 486 9.75 -27.30 3.75
CA HIS A 486 10.18 -27.16 2.36
C HIS A 486 11.12 -25.97 2.14
N ALA A 487 11.37 -25.14 3.15
CA ALA A 487 12.31 -24.02 3.09
C ALA A 487 13.71 -24.51 2.69
N ARG A 488 14.31 -23.91 1.64
CA ARG A 488 15.64 -24.27 1.12
C ARG A 488 16.73 -24.18 2.18
N LEU A 489 16.62 -23.16 3.06
CA LEU A 489 17.56 -22.97 4.17
C LEU A 489 17.54 -24.13 5.16
N GLY A 490 16.40 -24.81 5.31
CA GLY A 490 16.25 -25.98 6.19
C GLY A 490 16.82 -27.27 5.63
N LYS A 491 16.95 -27.36 4.31
CA LYS A 491 17.43 -28.58 3.61
C LYS A 491 18.92 -28.56 3.30
N GLY A 492 19.64 -27.46 3.58
CA GLY A 492 21.06 -27.34 3.23
C GLY A 492 21.35 -27.15 1.73
N ASP A 493 20.31 -27.13 0.89
CA ASP A 493 20.40 -27.00 -0.58
C ASP A 493 21.23 -25.78 -1.04
N LEU A 494 21.34 -24.75 -0.19
CA LEU A 494 22.09 -23.53 -0.49
C LEU A 494 23.60 -23.68 -0.28
N THR A 495 24.03 -24.58 0.59
CA THR A 495 25.46 -24.87 0.84
C THR A 495 26.05 -25.73 -0.27
N GLU A 496 25.27 -26.67 -0.81
CA GLU A 496 25.72 -27.54 -1.91
C GLU A 496 25.84 -26.78 -3.24
N THR A 497 24.95 -25.81 -3.51
CA THR A 497 25.03 -24.99 -4.73
C THR A 497 26.25 -24.08 -4.74
N LEU A 498 26.61 -23.49 -3.60
CA LEU A 498 27.78 -22.62 -3.46
C LEU A 498 29.10 -23.42 -3.51
N SER A 499 29.14 -24.62 -2.92
CA SER A 499 30.32 -25.46 -3.02
C SER A 499 30.55 -25.95 -4.46
N ALA A 500 29.49 -26.29 -5.20
CA ALA A 500 29.57 -26.67 -6.60
C ALA A 500 29.96 -25.55 -7.55
N GLU A 501 29.58 -24.28 -7.26
CA GLU A 501 29.99 -23.11 -8.03
C GLU A 501 31.41 -22.65 -7.69
N THR A 502 31.82 -22.76 -6.41
CA THR A 502 33.21 -22.49 -6.00
C THR A 502 34.17 -23.50 -6.59
N ASP A 503 33.79 -24.76 -6.65
CA ASP A 503 34.57 -25.82 -7.29
C ASP A 503 34.68 -25.65 -8.80
N LYS A 504 33.63 -25.15 -9.46
CA LYS A 504 33.69 -24.78 -10.88
C LYS A 504 34.54 -23.54 -11.17
N ALA A 505 34.56 -22.56 -10.27
CA ALA A 505 35.36 -21.36 -10.39
C ALA A 505 36.84 -21.56 -10.07
N VAL A 506 37.19 -22.62 -9.28
CA VAL A 506 38.56 -22.97 -8.92
C VAL A 506 39.18 -23.96 -9.92
N ASN A 507 38.34 -24.76 -10.61
CA ASN A 507 38.78 -25.82 -11.53
C ASN A 507 38.51 -25.56 -13.02
N GLY A 508 37.99 -24.37 -13.40
CA GLY A 508 37.82 -23.89 -14.76
C GLY A 508 38.63 -22.63 -15.01
#